data_32d629da6c10fe3030436c371ee9807f
#
_entry.id   32d629da6c10fe3030436c371ee9807f
#
_cell.length_a   1.000
_cell.length_b   1.000
_cell.length_c   1.000
_cell.angle_alpha   90.00
_cell.angle_beta   90.00
_cell.angle_gamma   90.00
#
_symmetry.space_group_name_H-M   'P 1'
#
loop_
_entity.id
_entity.type
_entity.pdbx_description
1 polymer ?
#
loop_
_entity_poly.entity_id
_entity_poly.type
_entity_poly.pdbx_seq_one_letter_code
_entity_poly.pdbx_strand_id
1 'polypeptide(L)'
;MKELYELIENKIKESGYPGQIDGAEFYSDINNEAHRQENGMYLFIVKKSDTLSYKGCMTIMDDEFDLHFVDIIDGEKTYHVDFDA
;
A
#
# COMPACT_ATOMS: atom_id res chain seq x y z
N MET A 1 -9.81 13.24 -4.15
CA MET A 1 -8.87 12.44 -3.32
C MET A 1 -9.55 11.70 -2.17
N LYS A 2 -10.60 12.28 -1.59
CA LYS A 2 -11.35 11.59 -0.52
C LYS A 2 -11.89 10.22 -0.96
N GLU A 3 -12.40 10.14 -2.18
CA GLU A 3 -12.93 8.88 -2.73
C GLU A 3 -11.85 7.82 -2.87
N LEU A 4 -10.63 8.23 -3.27
CA LEU A 4 -9.49 7.31 -3.37
C LEU A 4 -9.11 6.75 -1.99
N TYR A 5 -9.08 7.61 -0.98
CA TYR A 5 -8.73 7.19 0.38
C TYR A 5 -9.76 6.22 0.95
N GLU A 6 -11.04 6.47 0.68
CA GLU A 6 -12.11 5.56 1.09
C GLU A 6 -12.01 4.21 0.39
N LEU A 7 -11.67 4.22 -0.89
CA LEU A 7 -11.47 2.97 -1.64
C LEU A 7 -10.34 2.15 -1.04
N ILE A 8 -9.23 2.80 -0.70
CA ILE A 8 -8.09 2.15 -0.07
C ILE A 8 -8.50 1.53 1.26
N GLU A 9 -9.21 2.28 2.09
CA GLU A 9 -9.65 1.81 3.40
C GLU A 9 -10.60 0.61 3.28
N ASN A 10 -11.48 0.65 2.30
CA ASN A 10 -12.41 -0.46 2.05
C ASN A 10 -11.68 -1.72 1.59
N LYS A 11 -10.69 -1.58 0.71
CA LYS A 11 -9.90 -2.72 0.26
C LYS A 11 -9.10 -3.33 1.41
N ILE A 12 -8.57 -2.51 2.30
CA ILE A 12 -7.87 -2.99 3.49
C ILE A 12 -8.81 -3.79 4.39
N LYS A 13 -10.04 -3.30 4.59
CA LYS A 13 -11.05 -4.03 5.37
C LYS A 13 -11.42 -5.36 4.72
N GLU A 14 -11.56 -5.37 3.40
CA GLU A 14 -11.90 -6.59 2.65
C GLU A 14 -10.81 -7.66 2.78
N SER A 15 -9.57 -7.27 3.03
CA SER A 15 -8.47 -8.22 3.25
C SER A 15 -8.58 -8.97 4.57
N GLY A 16 -9.45 -8.52 5.46
CA GLY A 16 -9.62 -9.09 6.79
C GLY A 16 -8.76 -8.45 7.86
N TYR A 17 -8.00 -7.42 7.52
CA TYR A 17 -7.16 -6.74 8.52
C TYR A 17 -8.03 -6.11 9.61
N PRO A 18 -7.83 -6.48 10.88
CA PRO A 18 -8.71 -6.02 11.96
C PRO A 18 -8.41 -4.62 12.46
N GLY A 19 -7.22 -4.07 12.13
CA GLY A 19 -6.85 -2.73 12.56
C GLY A 19 -7.45 -1.67 11.65
N GLN A 20 -7.11 -0.43 11.94
CA GLN A 20 -7.56 0.71 11.15
C GLN A 20 -6.35 1.44 10.58
N ILE A 21 -6.35 1.63 9.26
CA ILE A 21 -5.28 2.34 8.56
C ILE A 21 -5.95 3.50 7.83
N ASP A 22 -5.45 4.71 8.08
CA ASP A 22 -5.93 5.90 7.39
C ASP A 22 -5.51 5.85 5.92
N GLY A 23 -6.49 5.98 5.01
CA GLY A 23 -6.23 5.91 3.57
C GLY A 23 -5.29 6.99 3.06
N ALA A 24 -5.41 8.21 3.59
CA ALA A 24 -4.55 9.32 3.17
C ALA A 24 -3.09 9.07 3.59
N GLU A 25 -2.88 8.59 4.80
CA GLU A 25 -1.53 8.24 5.28
C GLU A 25 -0.93 7.10 4.48
N PHE A 26 -1.73 6.05 4.24
CA PHE A 26 -1.31 4.91 3.43
C PHE A 26 -0.87 5.37 2.04
N TYR A 27 -1.69 6.18 1.38
CA TYR A 27 -1.38 6.70 0.05
C TYR A 27 -0.09 7.53 0.07
N SER A 28 0.08 8.38 1.08
CA SER A 28 1.28 9.21 1.22
C SER A 28 2.54 8.36 1.37
N ASP A 29 2.48 7.30 2.18
CA ASP A 29 3.62 6.39 2.36
C ASP A 29 4.00 5.71 1.04
N ILE A 30 3.01 5.23 0.29
CA ILE A 30 3.25 4.57 -1.00
C ILE A 30 3.80 5.57 -2.02
N ASN A 31 3.22 6.77 -2.07
CA ASN A 31 3.65 7.81 -2.99
C ASN A 31 5.10 8.23 -2.73
N ASN A 32 5.52 8.28 -1.48
CA ASN A 32 6.90 8.58 -1.13
C ASN A 32 7.85 7.52 -1.64
N GLU A 33 7.45 6.25 -1.58
CA GLU A 33 8.27 5.17 -2.13
C GLU A 33 8.35 5.26 -3.67
N ALA A 34 7.25 5.62 -4.33
CA ALA A 34 7.23 5.78 -5.78
C ALA A 34 8.19 6.87 -6.24
N HIS A 35 8.28 7.97 -5.50
CA HIS A 35 9.16 9.09 -5.87
C HIS A 35 10.66 8.79 -5.77
N ARG A 36 11.03 7.67 -5.17
CA ARG A 36 12.44 7.26 -5.03
C ARG A 36 12.92 6.41 -6.20
N GLN A 37 12.00 6.02 -7.11
CA GLN A 37 12.30 5.05 -8.14
C GLN A 37 12.13 5.66 -9.53
N GLU A 38 12.84 5.05 -10.49
CA GLU A 38 12.67 5.37 -11.90
C GLU A 38 11.51 4.54 -12.47
N ASN A 39 11.18 4.75 -13.76
CA ASN A 39 10.14 3.97 -14.41
C ASN A 39 10.45 2.47 -14.35
N GLY A 40 9.44 1.65 -14.14
CA GLY A 40 9.56 0.21 -14.06
C GLY A 40 8.68 -0.38 -12.98
N MET A 41 8.80 -1.70 -12.80
CA MET A 41 8.06 -2.43 -11.77
C MET A 41 8.96 -2.63 -10.56
N TYR A 42 8.44 -2.33 -9.36
CA TYR A 42 9.21 -2.37 -8.13
C TYR A 42 8.46 -3.07 -7.01
N LEU A 43 9.21 -3.83 -6.22
CA LEU A 43 8.77 -4.29 -4.92
C LEU A 43 9.27 -3.28 -3.88
N PHE A 44 8.41 -2.94 -2.93
CA PHE A 44 8.76 -1.96 -1.91
C PHE A 44 8.38 -2.45 -0.51
N ILE A 45 9.02 -1.88 0.50
CA ILE A 45 8.73 -2.14 1.89
C ILE A 45 8.64 -0.81 2.62
N VAL A 46 7.54 -0.60 3.35
CA VAL A 46 7.35 0.55 4.24
C VAL A 46 7.24 0.02 5.65
N LYS A 47 8.15 0.42 6.52
CA LYS A 47 8.11 0.00 7.92
C LYS A 47 7.43 1.08 8.75
N LYS A 48 6.27 0.76 9.32
CA LYS A 48 5.48 1.71 10.11
C LYS A 48 5.83 1.63 11.60
N SER A 49 6.14 0.45 12.10
CA SER A 49 6.50 0.23 13.50
C SER A 49 7.30 -1.06 13.60
N ASP A 50 7.63 -1.47 14.82
CA ASP A 50 8.36 -2.73 15.03
C ASP A 50 7.54 -3.95 14.58
N THR A 51 6.22 -3.84 14.57
CA THR A 51 5.33 -4.97 14.23
C THR A 51 4.56 -4.76 12.94
N LEU A 52 4.42 -3.53 12.45
CA LEU A 52 3.59 -3.21 11.30
C LEU A 52 4.44 -2.75 10.12
N SER A 53 4.31 -3.43 8.99
CA SER A 53 4.95 -3.01 7.74
C SER A 53 4.06 -3.31 6.54
N TYR A 54 4.32 -2.62 5.45
CA TYR A 54 3.66 -2.85 4.17
C TYR A 54 4.71 -3.33 3.18
N LYS A 55 4.41 -4.42 2.48
CA LYS A 55 5.27 -4.94 1.42
C LYS A 55 4.41 -5.09 0.17
N GLY A 56 4.78 -4.40 -0.90
CA GLY A 56 3.93 -4.38 -2.07
C GLY A 56 4.68 -4.30 -3.38
N CYS A 57 3.90 -4.18 -4.44
CA CYS A 57 4.41 -4.09 -5.81
C CYS A 57 3.71 -2.93 -6.52
N MET A 58 4.49 -2.13 -7.24
CA MET A 58 3.97 -1.02 -8.03
C MET A 58 4.70 -0.95 -9.37
N THR A 59 4.03 -0.35 -10.36
CA THR A 59 4.66 0.04 -11.63
C THR A 59 4.68 1.56 -11.69
N ILE A 60 5.83 2.12 -12.01
CA ILE A 60 6.00 3.57 -12.13
C ILE A 60 6.18 3.91 -13.60
N MET A 61 5.43 4.91 -14.07
CA MET A 61 5.51 5.38 -15.44
C MET A 61 5.24 6.89 -15.46
N ASP A 62 6.27 7.66 -15.85
CA ASP A 62 6.16 9.11 -16.08
C ASP A 62 5.50 9.89 -14.94
N ASP A 63 6.04 9.79 -13.73
CA ASP A 63 5.57 10.46 -12.53
C ASP A 63 4.26 9.93 -11.95
N GLU A 64 3.70 8.88 -12.55
CA GLU A 64 2.52 8.20 -12.02
C GLU A 64 2.91 6.81 -11.55
N PHE A 65 2.12 6.26 -10.65
CA PHE A 65 2.34 4.89 -10.23
C PHE A 65 1.03 4.12 -10.18
N ASP A 66 1.14 2.82 -10.41
CA ASP A 66 0.04 1.86 -10.41
C ASP A 66 0.33 0.83 -9.32
N LEU A 67 -0.49 0.82 -8.31
CA LEU A 67 -0.30 -0.09 -7.18
C LEU A 67 -1.00 -1.41 -7.47
N HIS A 68 -0.24 -2.52 -7.48
CA HIS A 68 -0.79 -3.83 -7.81
C HIS A 68 -1.30 -4.57 -6.59
N PHE A 69 -0.50 -4.64 -5.55
CA PHE A 69 -0.91 -5.24 -4.29
C PHE A 69 -0.07 -4.70 -3.14
N VAL A 70 -0.60 -4.85 -1.93
CA VAL A 70 0.15 -4.60 -0.70
C VAL A 70 -0.19 -5.68 0.30
N ASP A 71 0.85 -6.28 0.87
CA ASP A 71 0.71 -7.19 2.01
C ASP A 71 0.91 -6.37 3.28
N ILE A 72 -0.09 -6.36 4.14
CA ILE A 72 0.01 -5.73 5.46
C ILE A 72 0.51 -6.81 6.41
N ILE A 73 1.71 -6.60 6.93
CA ILE A 73 2.34 -7.55 7.84
C ILE A 73 2.25 -6.98 9.25
N ASP A 74 1.49 -7.66 10.11
CA ASP A 74 1.26 -7.25 11.48
C ASP A 74 1.65 -8.39 12.41
N GLY A 75 2.84 -8.28 12.99
CA GLY A 75 3.42 -9.36 13.77
C GLY A 75 3.63 -10.60 12.92
N GLU A 76 2.96 -11.68 13.26
CA GLU A 76 3.07 -12.96 12.54
C GLU A 76 2.00 -13.12 11.46
N LYS A 77 1.09 -12.16 11.33
CA LYS A 77 -0.03 -12.26 10.39
C LYS A 77 0.22 -11.37 9.18
N THR A 78 -0.20 -11.86 8.02
CA THR A 78 -0.10 -11.14 6.75
C THR A 78 -1.48 -11.06 6.12
N TYR A 79 -1.86 -9.86 5.66
CA TYR A 79 -3.14 -9.60 5.02
C TYR A 79 -2.86 -9.07 3.61
N HIS A 80 -3.30 -9.81 2.61
CA HIS A 80 -3.06 -9.43 1.21
C HIS A 80 -4.16 -8.50 0.72
N VAL A 81 -3.77 -7.32 0.25
CA VAL A 81 -4.69 -6.32 -0.32
C VAL A 81 -4.40 -6.24 -1.82
N ASP A 82 -5.36 -6.64 -2.63
CA ASP A 82 -5.23 -6.66 -4.08
C ASP A 82 -5.88 -5.42 -4.68
N PHE A 83 -5.06 -4.61 -5.37
CA PHE A 83 -5.53 -3.38 -6.02
C PHE A 83 -5.78 -3.54 -7.51
N ASP A 84 -5.39 -4.68 -8.09
CA ASP A 84 -5.63 -4.97 -9.50
C ASP A 84 -6.98 -5.64 -9.76
N ALA A 85 -7.62 -6.15 -8.71
CA ALA A 85 -8.87 -6.89 -8.84
C ALA A 85 -10.09 -5.95 -8.92
#